data_392f1241b89d95c21ca5d325a5ab4832
#
_entry.id   392f1241b89d95c21ca5d325a5ab4832
#
_cell.length_a   1.000
_cell.length_b   1.000
_cell.length_c   1.000
_cell.angle_alpha   90.00
_cell.angle_beta   90.00
_cell.angle_gamma   90.00
#
_symmetry.space_group_name_H-M   'P 1'
#
loop_
_entity.id
_entity.type
_entity.pdbx_description
1 polymer ?
#
loop_
_entity_poly.entity_id
_entity_poly.type
_entity_poly.pdbx_seq_one_letter_code
_entity_poly.pdbx_strand_id
1 'polypeptide(L)'
;LLAQDYFGQKNYKSAKDYSSRAITVLKKQIDIKQLSEAELLASQIDSASGNGTGAYEHYKQYVLLSNKLKGDEINKAAQKEKFQNESDKLKAEQEKKDAIAKAELQKQKLVRNGFIGGFAAMVLFAGIFFAQRNKIKKGKKLSDELLLNILPSEVAEELKVKGSAEAKQFESVTVMFTDFKGFTQISEKLSATELVAEIHTCFKAFDNIIAKHNIEKIKIIGDSYMCAGGLPVVNTTNATDVVNAAMEIQQFMQQHLQQRKNEGKEIFEIRIGINTGPVVAGIVGVKKFAYDIWGDTVNIASRLESSGETGKVNISGSTYELVKDKFNCTHRGKIQAKNKGEIDMYFVEGRI
;
A
#
# COMPACT_ATOMS: atom_id res chain seq x y z
N LEU A 1 8.46 -29.20 1.46
CA LEU A 1 9.40 -30.23 1.94
C LEU A 1 10.82 -29.95 1.43
N LEU A 2 11.16 -30.11 0.13
CA LEU A 2 12.56 -29.93 -0.36
C LEU A 2 13.16 -28.57 -0.03
N ALA A 3 12.40 -27.48 -0.15
CA ALA A 3 12.89 -26.15 0.22
C ALA A 3 13.23 -26.06 1.71
N GLN A 4 12.46 -26.71 2.57
CA GLN A 4 12.64 -26.78 4.02
C GLN A 4 13.86 -27.62 4.39
N ASP A 5 14.05 -28.75 3.71
CA ASP A 5 15.21 -29.63 3.90
C ASP A 5 16.52 -28.91 3.53
N TYR A 6 16.56 -28.27 2.36
CA TYR A 6 17.73 -27.47 1.96
C TYR A 6 17.97 -26.27 2.86
N PHE A 7 16.92 -25.66 3.37
CA PHE A 7 17.03 -24.57 4.35
C PHE A 7 17.65 -25.07 5.66
N GLY A 8 17.22 -26.22 6.18
CA GLY A 8 17.80 -26.86 7.34
C GLY A 8 19.28 -27.22 7.15
N GLN A 9 19.70 -27.59 5.94
CA GLN A 9 21.09 -27.87 5.56
C GLN A 9 21.92 -26.58 5.29
N LYS A 10 21.35 -25.39 5.49
CA LYS A 10 21.96 -24.09 5.19
C LYS A 10 22.35 -23.89 3.72
N ASN A 11 21.80 -24.69 2.81
CA ASN A 11 21.96 -24.53 1.37
C ASN A 11 20.91 -23.56 0.84
N TYR A 12 21.13 -22.28 1.10
CA TYR A 12 20.18 -21.22 0.80
C TYR A 12 19.90 -21.06 -0.70
N LYS A 13 20.87 -21.36 -1.55
CA LYS A 13 20.70 -21.28 -3.00
C LYS A 13 19.66 -22.27 -3.50
N SER A 14 19.80 -23.53 -3.12
CA SER A 14 18.83 -24.59 -3.48
C SER A 14 17.48 -24.38 -2.79
N ALA A 15 17.49 -24.00 -1.51
CA ALA A 15 16.28 -23.69 -0.77
C ALA A 15 15.46 -22.58 -1.47
N LYS A 16 16.11 -21.53 -1.94
CA LYS A 16 15.49 -20.41 -2.68
C LYS A 16 14.89 -20.86 -4.01
N ASP A 17 15.61 -21.67 -4.81
CA ASP A 17 15.09 -22.18 -6.08
C ASP A 17 13.81 -23.00 -5.87
N TYR A 18 13.85 -23.97 -4.94
CA TYR A 18 12.69 -24.81 -4.64
C TYR A 18 11.53 -24.03 -4.02
N SER A 19 11.80 -23.04 -3.17
CA SER A 19 10.78 -22.17 -2.58
C SER A 19 10.08 -21.32 -3.66
N SER A 20 10.84 -20.70 -4.55
CA SER A 20 10.31 -19.89 -5.65
C SER A 20 9.45 -20.71 -6.61
N ARG A 21 9.87 -21.95 -6.94
CA ARG A 21 9.07 -22.89 -7.74
C ARG A 21 7.78 -23.27 -7.02
N ALA A 22 7.85 -23.57 -5.72
CA ALA A 22 6.67 -23.89 -4.92
C ALA A 22 5.66 -22.72 -4.92
N ILE A 23 6.11 -21.51 -4.66
CA ILE A 23 5.27 -20.30 -4.70
C ILE A 23 4.62 -20.12 -6.07
N THR A 24 5.38 -20.33 -7.15
CA THR A 24 4.86 -20.20 -8.52
C THR A 24 3.75 -21.23 -8.82
N VAL A 25 3.92 -22.46 -8.35
CA VAL A 25 2.91 -23.51 -8.51
C VAL A 25 1.68 -23.22 -7.65
N LEU A 26 1.88 -22.88 -6.38
CA LEU A 26 0.80 -22.61 -5.42
C LEU A 26 -0.04 -21.39 -5.80
N LYS A 27 0.57 -20.36 -6.41
CA LYS A 27 -0.16 -19.22 -7.01
C LYS A 27 -1.12 -19.64 -8.12
N LYS A 28 -0.77 -20.68 -8.88
CA LYS A 28 -1.66 -21.25 -9.94
C LYS A 28 -2.76 -22.13 -9.37
N GLN A 29 -2.48 -22.84 -8.27
CA GLN A 29 -3.42 -23.76 -7.62
C GLN A 29 -4.42 -23.08 -6.68
N ILE A 30 -4.24 -21.79 -6.37
CA ILE A 30 -5.11 -20.99 -5.50
C ILE A 30 -5.20 -21.56 -4.06
N ASP A 31 -4.23 -22.36 -3.64
CA ASP A 31 -4.15 -22.82 -2.24
C ASP A 31 -3.50 -21.74 -1.36
N ILE A 32 -4.35 -20.89 -0.80
CA ILE A 32 -3.93 -19.73 -0.01
C ILE A 32 -3.16 -20.15 1.25
N LYS A 33 -3.50 -21.31 1.86
CA LYS A 33 -2.84 -21.77 3.08
C LYS A 33 -1.41 -22.21 2.77
N GLN A 34 -1.23 -23.11 1.82
CA GLN A 34 0.09 -23.56 1.43
C GLN A 34 0.93 -22.44 0.84
N LEU A 35 0.30 -21.51 0.11
CA LEU A 35 0.98 -20.33 -0.42
C LEU A 35 1.47 -19.41 0.71
N SER A 36 0.66 -19.21 1.74
CA SER A 36 1.06 -18.44 2.93
C SER A 36 2.29 -19.04 3.62
N GLU A 37 2.29 -20.37 3.84
CA GLU A 37 3.41 -21.09 4.45
C GLU A 37 4.67 -21.04 3.57
N ALA A 38 4.50 -21.12 2.24
CA ALA A 38 5.60 -21.02 1.29
C ALA A 38 6.23 -19.61 1.24
N GLU A 39 5.40 -18.56 1.31
CA GLU A 39 5.87 -17.16 1.38
C GLU A 39 6.62 -16.91 2.72
N LEU A 40 6.17 -17.48 3.84
CA LEU A 40 6.89 -17.39 5.12
C LEU A 40 8.25 -18.08 5.04
N LEU A 41 8.30 -19.29 4.48
CA LEU A 41 9.56 -20.03 4.31
C LEU A 41 10.53 -19.27 3.39
N ALA A 42 10.03 -18.68 2.28
CA ALA A 42 10.84 -17.87 1.38
C ALA A 42 11.42 -16.64 2.08
N SER A 43 10.61 -15.99 2.93
CA SER A 43 11.08 -14.88 3.77
C SER A 43 12.24 -15.31 4.69
N GLN A 44 12.13 -16.48 5.34
CA GLN A 44 13.16 -17.02 6.22
C GLN A 44 14.45 -17.36 5.46
N ILE A 45 14.32 -17.95 4.27
CA ILE A 45 15.45 -18.28 3.40
C ILE A 45 16.17 -17.00 2.95
N ASP A 46 15.41 -16.00 2.48
CA ASP A 46 15.98 -14.73 2.03
C ASP A 46 16.64 -13.97 3.19
N SER A 47 16.04 -13.97 4.36
CA SER A 47 16.62 -13.39 5.57
C SER A 47 17.95 -14.08 5.93
N ALA A 48 17.99 -15.41 5.96
CA ALA A 48 19.19 -16.19 6.29
C ALA A 48 20.29 -16.09 5.24
N SER A 49 19.93 -15.79 3.98
CA SER A 49 20.88 -15.58 2.87
C SER A 49 21.37 -14.14 2.73
N GLY A 50 20.93 -13.21 3.62
CA GLY A 50 21.33 -11.80 3.59
C GLY A 50 20.51 -10.94 2.61
N ASN A 51 19.48 -11.46 1.99
CA ASN A 51 18.59 -10.73 1.10
C ASN A 51 17.43 -10.09 1.87
N GLY A 52 17.69 -9.01 2.61
CA GLY A 52 16.69 -8.34 3.45
C GLY A 52 15.48 -7.82 2.69
N THR A 53 15.65 -7.32 1.48
CA THR A 53 14.57 -6.84 0.62
C THR A 53 13.63 -7.98 0.20
N GLY A 54 14.19 -9.11 -0.25
CA GLY A 54 13.40 -10.29 -0.59
C GLY A 54 12.66 -10.87 0.61
N ALA A 55 13.32 -10.94 1.76
CA ALA A 55 12.72 -11.40 3.01
C ALA A 55 11.50 -10.56 3.40
N TYR A 56 11.60 -9.24 3.30
CA TYR A 56 10.50 -8.32 3.60
C TYR A 56 9.32 -8.49 2.65
N GLU A 57 9.57 -8.58 1.34
CA GLU A 57 8.50 -8.74 0.35
C GLU A 57 7.75 -10.07 0.55
N HIS A 58 8.46 -11.18 0.79
CA HIS A 58 7.85 -12.47 1.10
C HIS A 58 7.08 -12.45 2.43
N TYR A 59 7.62 -11.80 3.46
CA TYR A 59 6.93 -11.66 4.74
C TYR A 59 5.64 -10.85 4.62
N LYS A 60 5.66 -9.77 3.85
CA LYS A 60 4.47 -8.95 3.54
C LYS A 60 3.39 -9.79 2.83
N GLN A 61 3.78 -10.65 1.89
CA GLN A 61 2.86 -11.58 1.22
C GLN A 61 2.28 -12.60 2.19
N TYR A 62 3.11 -13.19 3.05
CA TYR A 62 2.65 -14.07 4.11
C TYR A 62 1.58 -13.42 4.99
N VAL A 63 1.83 -12.19 5.47
CA VAL A 63 0.87 -11.46 6.31
C VAL A 63 -0.45 -11.20 5.58
N LEU A 64 -0.39 -10.80 4.32
CA LEU A 64 -1.59 -10.58 3.50
C LEU A 64 -2.42 -11.86 3.32
N LEU A 65 -1.76 -12.98 3.00
CA LEU A 65 -2.42 -14.28 2.81
C LEU A 65 -2.96 -14.82 4.14
N SER A 66 -2.21 -14.70 5.21
CA SER A 66 -2.60 -15.12 6.56
C SER A 66 -3.84 -14.34 7.06
N ASN A 67 -3.89 -13.04 6.81
CA ASN A 67 -5.05 -12.22 7.14
C ASN A 67 -6.29 -12.61 6.30
N LYS A 68 -6.10 -12.98 5.04
CA LYS A 68 -7.17 -13.48 4.18
C LYS A 68 -7.75 -14.81 4.69
N LEU A 69 -6.87 -15.74 5.09
CA LEU A 69 -7.29 -17.03 5.68
C LEU A 69 -8.10 -16.83 6.98
N LYS A 70 -7.63 -15.93 7.87
CA LYS A 70 -8.36 -15.60 9.10
C LYS A 70 -9.74 -15.00 8.83
N GLY A 71 -9.84 -14.16 7.79
CA GLY A 71 -11.12 -13.59 7.35
C GLY A 71 -12.11 -14.66 6.89
N ASP A 72 -11.65 -15.66 6.14
CA ASP A 72 -12.50 -16.75 5.65
C ASP A 72 -12.99 -17.70 6.78
N GLU A 73 -12.18 -17.92 7.80
CA GLU A 73 -12.59 -18.72 8.98
C GLU A 73 -13.65 -17.97 9.83
N ILE A 74 -13.51 -16.66 10.00
CA ILE A 74 -14.49 -15.84 10.71
C ILE A 74 -15.83 -15.82 9.96
N ASN A 75 -15.79 -15.73 8.61
CA ASN A 75 -16.99 -15.75 7.79
C ASN A 75 -17.72 -17.11 7.83
N LYS A 76 -16.97 -18.22 7.86
CA LYS A 76 -17.55 -19.59 8.00
C LYS A 76 -18.19 -19.80 9.38
N ALA A 77 -17.56 -19.28 10.44
CA ALA A 77 -18.11 -19.35 11.79
C ALA A 77 -19.41 -18.53 11.89
N ALA A 78 -19.45 -17.33 11.34
CA ALA A 78 -20.65 -16.49 11.30
C ALA A 78 -21.79 -17.09 10.47
N GLN A 79 -21.51 -17.80 9.38
CA GLN A 79 -22.52 -18.54 8.62
C GLN A 79 -23.08 -19.74 9.39
N LYS A 80 -22.25 -20.46 10.14
CA LYS A 80 -22.70 -21.60 10.95
C LYS A 80 -23.61 -21.15 12.10
N GLU A 81 -23.32 -20.01 12.71
CA GLU A 81 -24.14 -19.41 13.76
C GLU A 81 -25.50 -18.92 13.22
N LYS A 82 -25.53 -18.33 12.00
CA LYS A 82 -26.78 -17.98 11.32
C LYS A 82 -27.66 -19.20 11.03
N PHE A 83 -27.07 -20.30 10.58
CA PHE A 83 -27.81 -21.51 10.28
C PHE A 83 -28.40 -22.19 11.53
N GLN A 84 -27.68 -22.15 12.64
CA GLN A 84 -28.15 -22.64 13.94
C GLN A 84 -29.30 -21.80 14.47
N ASN A 85 -29.21 -20.48 14.36
CA ASN A 85 -30.29 -19.56 14.77
C ASN A 85 -31.55 -19.67 13.90
N GLU A 86 -31.44 -19.99 12.61
CA GLU A 86 -32.62 -20.29 11.77
C GLU A 86 -33.30 -21.62 12.15
N SER A 87 -32.52 -22.64 12.47
CA SER A 87 -33.03 -23.94 12.92
C SER A 87 -33.83 -23.83 14.25
N ASP A 88 -33.29 -23.04 15.18
CA ASP A 88 -33.96 -22.83 16.47
C ASP A 88 -35.19 -21.92 16.34
N LYS A 89 -35.20 -20.97 15.41
CA LYS A 89 -36.41 -20.21 15.04
C LYS A 89 -37.50 -21.09 14.45
N LEU A 90 -37.14 -22.02 13.55
CA LEU A 90 -38.11 -22.96 12.98
C LEU A 90 -38.76 -23.89 14.01
N LYS A 91 -37.99 -24.36 14.99
CA LYS A 91 -38.51 -25.14 16.14
C LYS A 91 -39.44 -24.33 17.00
N ALA A 92 -39.07 -23.06 17.31
CA ALA A 92 -39.91 -22.17 18.09
C ALA A 92 -41.23 -21.79 17.38
N GLU A 93 -41.19 -21.70 16.01
CA GLU A 93 -42.43 -21.53 15.22
C GLU A 93 -43.32 -22.76 15.20
N GLN A 94 -42.72 -23.96 15.14
CA GLN A 94 -43.45 -25.22 15.18
C GLN A 94 -44.19 -25.41 16.50
N GLU A 95 -43.52 -25.13 17.62
CA GLU A 95 -44.11 -25.15 18.98
C GLU A 95 -45.26 -24.14 19.14
N LYS A 96 -45.15 -22.95 18.53
CA LYS A 96 -46.23 -21.97 18.49
C LYS A 96 -47.45 -22.45 17.68
N LYS A 97 -47.26 -23.14 16.56
CA LYS A 97 -48.33 -23.74 15.76
C LYS A 97 -49.10 -24.84 16.54
N ASP A 98 -48.36 -25.67 17.28
CA ASP A 98 -48.96 -26.71 18.11
C ASP A 98 -49.71 -26.14 19.31
N ALA A 99 -49.23 -25.03 19.89
CA ALA A 99 -49.96 -24.31 20.94
C ALA A 99 -51.21 -23.60 20.42
N ILE A 100 -51.19 -23.09 19.19
CA ILE A 100 -52.34 -22.48 18.51
C ILE A 100 -53.43 -23.53 18.17
N ALA A 101 -53.06 -24.73 17.74
CA ALA A 101 -54.01 -25.82 17.50
C ALA A 101 -54.77 -26.26 18.76
N LYS A 102 -54.18 -26.12 19.92
CA LYS A 102 -54.85 -26.37 21.23
C LYS A 102 -55.70 -25.20 21.74
N ALA A 103 -55.52 -24.02 21.15
CA ALA A 103 -56.17 -22.81 21.63
C ALA A 103 -57.37 -22.31 20.82
N GLU A 104 -57.97 -23.16 20.00
CA GLU A 104 -59.14 -22.82 19.12
C GLU A 104 -60.36 -22.30 19.90
N LEU A 105 -60.41 -22.45 21.21
CA LEU A 105 -61.50 -22.01 22.12
C LEU A 105 -61.41 -20.52 22.54
N GLN A 106 -60.43 -19.77 22.14
CA GLN A 106 -60.29 -18.35 22.53
C GLN A 106 -60.07 -17.41 21.31
N LYS A 107 -60.89 -17.52 20.31
CA LYS A 107 -60.79 -16.81 19.03
C LYS A 107 -60.61 -15.29 19.11
N GLN A 108 -61.24 -14.61 20.09
CA GLN A 108 -61.15 -13.14 20.21
C GLN A 108 -59.84 -12.64 20.80
N LYS A 109 -59.25 -13.38 21.74
CA LYS A 109 -57.92 -13.03 22.31
C LYS A 109 -56.79 -13.34 21.32
N LEU A 110 -56.98 -14.35 20.49
CA LEU A 110 -55.98 -14.77 19.52
C LEU A 110 -55.72 -13.72 18.42
N VAL A 111 -56.79 -13.09 17.88
CA VAL A 111 -56.68 -12.08 16.82
C VAL A 111 -55.89 -10.87 17.29
N ARG A 112 -56.21 -10.40 18.51
CA ARG A 112 -55.47 -9.26 19.08
C ARG A 112 -53.99 -9.59 19.33
N ASN A 113 -53.71 -10.79 19.88
CA ASN A 113 -52.34 -11.21 20.16
C ASN A 113 -51.54 -11.52 18.87
N GLY A 114 -52.23 -12.01 17.83
CA GLY A 114 -51.65 -12.16 16.50
C GLY A 114 -51.22 -10.83 15.84
N PHE A 115 -52.07 -9.79 15.97
CA PHE A 115 -51.72 -8.44 15.50
C PHE A 115 -50.53 -7.83 16.27
N ILE A 116 -50.48 -8.04 17.59
CA ILE A 116 -49.36 -7.56 18.42
C ILE A 116 -48.06 -8.31 18.07
N GLY A 117 -48.15 -9.64 17.89
CA GLY A 117 -47.00 -10.47 17.49
C GLY A 117 -46.49 -10.14 16.07
N GLY A 118 -47.42 -9.88 15.14
CA GLY A 118 -47.07 -9.45 13.79
C GLY A 118 -46.38 -8.09 13.75
N PHE A 119 -46.86 -7.14 14.56
CA PHE A 119 -46.23 -5.83 14.68
C PHE A 119 -44.85 -5.92 15.34
N ALA A 120 -44.71 -6.73 16.39
CA ALA A 120 -43.41 -6.97 17.03
C ALA A 120 -42.40 -7.66 16.11
N ALA A 121 -42.87 -8.64 15.32
CA ALA A 121 -42.06 -9.29 14.30
C ALA A 121 -41.63 -8.31 13.19
N MET A 122 -42.53 -7.44 12.72
CA MET A 122 -42.22 -6.40 11.71
C MET A 122 -41.17 -5.42 12.22
N VAL A 123 -41.28 -5.01 13.51
CA VAL A 123 -40.26 -4.14 14.15
C VAL A 123 -38.90 -4.85 14.28
N LEU A 124 -38.91 -6.14 14.65
CA LEU A 124 -37.68 -6.96 14.69
C LEU A 124 -37.05 -7.15 13.32
N PHE A 125 -37.87 -7.45 12.28
CA PHE A 125 -37.39 -7.56 10.91
C PHE A 125 -36.86 -6.21 10.38
N ALA A 126 -37.54 -5.12 10.67
CA ALA A 126 -37.05 -3.78 10.35
C ALA A 126 -35.72 -3.50 11.05
N GLY A 127 -35.58 -3.85 12.33
CA GLY A 127 -34.33 -3.72 13.09
C GLY A 127 -33.18 -4.54 12.49
N ILE A 128 -33.43 -5.81 12.15
CA ILE A 128 -32.44 -6.69 11.50
C ILE A 128 -32.05 -6.15 10.11
N PHE A 129 -33.04 -5.71 9.32
CA PHE A 129 -32.79 -5.11 8.01
C PHE A 129 -31.95 -3.83 8.10
N PHE A 130 -32.28 -2.96 9.03
CA PHE A 130 -31.48 -1.75 9.29
C PHE A 130 -30.07 -2.09 9.78
N ALA A 131 -29.92 -3.07 10.66
CA ALA A 131 -28.61 -3.51 11.15
C ALA A 131 -27.76 -4.13 10.02
N GLN A 132 -28.36 -4.99 9.18
CA GLN A 132 -27.66 -5.55 8.01
C GLN A 132 -27.27 -4.47 6.98
N ARG A 133 -28.20 -3.55 6.68
CA ARG A 133 -27.93 -2.42 5.77
C ARG A 133 -26.78 -1.56 6.30
N ASN A 134 -26.74 -1.30 7.60
CA ASN A 134 -25.64 -0.55 8.21
C ASN A 134 -24.33 -1.32 8.19
N LYS A 135 -24.36 -2.65 8.39
CA LYS A 135 -23.19 -3.51 8.30
C LYS A 135 -22.60 -3.56 6.86
N ILE A 136 -23.50 -3.68 5.86
CA ILE A 136 -23.10 -3.63 4.44
C ILE A 136 -22.54 -2.25 4.07
N LYS A 137 -23.19 -1.16 4.52
CA LYS A 137 -22.66 0.21 4.29
C LYS A 137 -21.29 0.41 4.93
N LYS A 138 -21.12 -0.06 6.19
CA LYS A 138 -19.80 0.02 6.84
C LYS A 138 -18.75 -0.82 6.13
N GLY A 139 -19.10 -2.04 5.70
CA GLY A 139 -18.21 -2.92 4.95
C GLY A 139 -17.82 -2.32 3.59
N LYS A 140 -18.79 -1.75 2.87
CA LYS A 140 -18.52 -1.05 1.61
C LYS A 140 -17.61 0.17 1.82
N LYS A 141 -17.92 1.00 2.83
CA LYS A 141 -17.09 2.17 3.16
C LYS A 141 -15.65 1.77 3.49
N LEU A 142 -15.46 0.75 4.34
CA LEU A 142 -14.14 0.24 4.67
C LEU A 142 -13.41 -0.32 3.44
N SER A 143 -14.12 -1.05 2.58
CA SER A 143 -13.54 -1.55 1.33
C SER A 143 -13.13 -0.41 0.40
N ASP A 144 -13.95 0.63 0.29
CA ASP A 144 -13.65 1.83 -0.51
C ASP A 144 -12.46 2.59 0.07
N GLU A 145 -12.40 2.77 1.39
CA GLU A 145 -11.26 3.41 2.07
C GLU A 145 -9.96 2.62 1.86
N LEU A 146 -10.00 1.29 1.97
CA LEU A 146 -8.83 0.44 1.73
C LEU A 146 -8.37 0.50 0.27
N LEU A 147 -9.31 0.55 -0.68
CA LEU A 147 -8.97 0.67 -2.10
C LEU A 147 -8.33 2.04 -2.40
N LEU A 148 -8.86 3.13 -1.82
CA LEU A 148 -8.33 4.48 -1.96
C LEU A 148 -6.96 4.68 -1.28
N ASN A 149 -6.60 3.82 -0.33
CA ASN A 149 -5.24 3.78 0.23
C ASN A 149 -4.21 3.10 -0.69
N ILE A 150 -4.68 2.40 -1.73
CA ILE A 150 -3.82 1.65 -2.65
C ILE A 150 -3.79 2.29 -4.03
N LEU A 151 -4.90 2.89 -4.46
CA LEU A 151 -5.08 3.48 -5.77
C LEU A 151 -5.58 4.91 -5.67
N PRO A 152 -5.14 5.81 -6.58
CA PRO A 152 -5.73 7.13 -6.72
C PRO A 152 -7.23 7.05 -6.99
N SER A 153 -7.99 8.07 -6.54
CA SER A 153 -9.46 8.09 -6.60
C SER A 153 -10.00 7.87 -8.01
N GLU A 154 -9.44 8.53 -9.01
CA GLU A 154 -9.87 8.45 -10.41
C GLU A 154 -9.66 7.05 -10.98
N VAL A 155 -8.54 6.41 -10.62
CA VAL A 155 -8.19 5.07 -11.06
C VAL A 155 -9.06 4.03 -10.35
N ALA A 156 -9.32 4.22 -9.06
CA ALA A 156 -10.20 3.36 -8.27
C ALA A 156 -11.64 3.40 -8.78
N GLU A 157 -12.16 4.58 -9.13
CA GLU A 157 -13.50 4.72 -9.71
C GLU A 157 -13.59 4.08 -11.11
N GLU A 158 -12.58 4.29 -11.97
CA GLU A 158 -12.52 3.63 -13.28
C GLU A 158 -12.52 2.11 -13.15
N LEU A 159 -11.73 1.57 -12.22
CA LEU A 159 -11.65 0.14 -11.94
C LEU A 159 -12.98 -0.43 -11.42
N LYS A 160 -13.67 0.29 -10.52
CA LYS A 160 -15.00 -0.12 -10.02
C LYS A 160 -16.06 -0.16 -11.09
N VAL A 161 -16.05 0.80 -12.02
CA VAL A 161 -17.08 0.92 -13.06
C VAL A 161 -16.81 -0.02 -14.23
N LYS A 162 -15.56 -0.12 -14.69
CA LYS A 162 -15.18 -0.86 -15.91
C LYS A 162 -14.57 -2.22 -15.64
N GLY A 163 -14.18 -2.52 -14.41
CA GLY A 163 -13.41 -3.72 -14.06
C GLY A 163 -11.93 -3.67 -14.50
N SER A 164 -11.52 -2.57 -15.15
CA SER A 164 -10.14 -2.31 -15.59
C SER A 164 -9.87 -0.82 -15.58
N ALA A 165 -8.62 -0.42 -15.49
CA ALA A 165 -8.17 0.95 -15.68
C ALA A 165 -7.11 0.99 -16.78
N GLU A 166 -7.28 1.89 -17.73
CA GLU A 166 -6.36 2.04 -18.86
C GLU A 166 -5.14 2.88 -18.47
N ALA A 167 -3.98 2.52 -19.03
CA ALA A 167 -2.79 3.34 -18.90
C ALA A 167 -2.96 4.65 -19.70
N LYS A 168 -2.59 5.78 -19.07
CA LYS A 168 -2.72 7.12 -19.65
C LYS A 168 -1.35 7.77 -19.80
N GLN A 169 -1.18 8.50 -20.88
CA GLN A 169 0.00 9.33 -21.09
C GLN A 169 -0.22 10.71 -20.47
N PHE A 170 0.82 11.19 -19.79
CA PHE A 170 0.89 12.51 -19.18
C PHE A 170 2.14 13.21 -19.69
N GLU A 171 1.98 14.42 -20.24
CA GLU A 171 3.06 15.14 -20.92
C GLU A 171 4.04 15.82 -19.94
N SER A 172 3.56 16.22 -18.76
CA SER A 172 4.36 16.96 -17.79
C SER A 172 4.09 16.45 -16.37
N VAL A 173 4.93 15.54 -15.92
CA VAL A 173 4.92 14.95 -14.58
C VAL A 173 6.26 15.17 -13.93
N THR A 174 6.26 15.63 -12.70
CA THR A 174 7.47 15.81 -11.92
C THR A 174 7.65 14.65 -10.97
N VAL A 175 8.63 13.81 -11.24
CA VAL A 175 8.96 12.60 -10.48
C VAL A 175 10.06 12.92 -9.49
N MET A 176 9.88 12.50 -8.23
CA MET A 176 10.88 12.57 -7.17
C MET A 176 11.23 11.18 -6.67
N PHE A 177 12.53 10.94 -6.54
CA PHE A 177 13.10 9.82 -5.79
C PHE A 177 13.85 10.33 -4.59
N THR A 178 13.71 9.61 -3.47
CA THR A 178 14.60 9.76 -2.33
C THR A 178 15.21 8.41 -1.99
N ASP A 179 16.43 8.39 -1.48
CA ASP A 179 17.13 7.16 -1.10
C ASP A 179 18.04 7.42 0.11
N PHE A 180 18.16 6.45 1.01
CA PHE A 180 19.02 6.57 2.17
C PHE A 180 20.47 6.24 1.82
N LYS A 181 21.37 7.20 2.05
CA LYS A 181 22.80 6.97 1.80
C LYS A 181 23.38 5.95 2.77
N GLY A 182 24.03 4.93 2.22
CA GLY A 182 24.70 3.91 3.01
C GLY A 182 23.74 2.99 3.78
N PHE A 183 22.50 2.88 3.33
CA PHE A 183 21.45 2.09 3.98
C PHE A 183 21.90 0.68 4.34
N THR A 184 22.55 -0.04 3.42
CA THR A 184 23.05 -1.40 3.67
C THR A 184 23.99 -1.46 4.87
N GLN A 185 24.93 -0.52 4.98
CA GLN A 185 25.89 -0.48 6.09
C GLN A 185 25.22 -0.12 7.42
N ILE A 186 24.24 0.76 7.39
CA ILE A 186 23.49 1.16 8.60
C ILE A 186 22.54 0.04 9.02
N SER A 187 21.91 -0.64 8.07
CA SER A 187 21.00 -1.76 8.33
C SER A 187 21.70 -2.97 8.99
N GLU A 188 23.00 -3.15 8.75
CA GLU A 188 23.79 -4.19 9.43
C GLU A 188 24.01 -3.91 10.92
N LYS A 189 23.91 -2.65 11.34
CA LYS A 189 24.12 -2.22 12.74
C LYS A 189 22.83 -2.19 13.56
N LEU A 190 21.69 -2.24 12.92
CA LEU A 190 20.36 -2.17 13.55
C LEU A 190 19.71 -3.55 13.59
N SER A 191 18.91 -3.79 14.60
CA SER A 191 17.98 -4.93 14.55
C SER A 191 16.92 -4.70 13.45
N ALA A 192 16.37 -5.76 12.90
CA ALA A 192 15.33 -5.68 11.88
C ALA A 192 14.12 -4.83 12.33
N THR A 193 13.77 -4.92 13.62
CA THR A 193 12.66 -4.15 14.21
C THR A 193 12.97 -2.65 14.27
N GLU A 194 14.18 -2.28 14.69
CA GLU A 194 14.61 -0.88 14.74
C GLU A 194 14.71 -0.28 13.35
N LEU A 195 15.26 -1.02 12.38
CA LEU A 195 15.34 -0.59 11.00
C LEU A 195 13.96 -0.29 10.40
N VAL A 196 13.01 -1.22 10.57
CA VAL A 196 11.63 -1.04 10.06
C VAL A 196 10.93 0.12 10.76
N ALA A 197 11.11 0.29 12.06
CA ALA A 197 10.53 1.40 12.80
C ALA A 197 11.08 2.77 12.32
N GLU A 198 12.37 2.83 12.00
CA GLU A 198 13.01 4.03 11.49
C GLU A 198 12.53 4.40 10.08
N ILE A 199 12.52 3.44 9.16
CA ILE A 199 11.97 3.62 7.81
C ILE A 199 10.51 4.07 7.89
N HIS A 200 9.71 3.44 8.75
CA HIS A 200 8.32 3.82 8.94
C HIS A 200 8.19 5.27 9.42
N THR A 201 9.03 5.70 10.35
CA THR A 201 9.01 7.08 10.87
C THR A 201 9.30 8.08 9.76
N CYS A 202 10.33 7.84 8.95
CA CYS A 202 10.68 8.71 7.84
C CYS A 202 9.58 8.73 6.77
N PHE A 203 9.14 7.56 6.31
CA PHE A 203 8.16 7.49 5.22
C PHE A 203 6.78 7.99 5.62
N LYS A 204 6.38 7.83 6.88
CA LYS A 204 5.16 8.46 7.42
C LYS A 204 5.24 9.99 7.38
N ALA A 205 6.40 10.56 7.68
CA ALA A 205 6.60 12.00 7.56
C ALA A 205 6.56 12.44 6.09
N PHE A 206 7.20 11.69 5.19
CA PHE A 206 7.15 11.96 3.74
C PHE A 206 5.72 11.89 3.20
N ASP A 207 4.95 10.85 3.58
CA ASP A 207 3.53 10.72 3.22
C ASP A 207 2.72 11.98 3.64
N ASN A 208 2.95 12.48 4.85
CA ASN A 208 2.27 13.68 5.35
C ASN A 208 2.71 14.96 4.60
N ILE A 209 3.98 15.05 4.20
CA ILE A 209 4.49 16.21 3.46
C ILE A 209 3.93 16.21 2.04
N ILE A 210 4.04 15.10 1.30
CA ILE A 210 3.57 15.05 -0.09
C ILE A 210 2.07 15.27 -0.19
N ALA A 211 1.29 14.81 0.80
CA ALA A 211 -0.16 15.02 0.84
C ALA A 211 -0.54 16.52 0.92
N LYS A 212 0.24 17.36 1.58
CA LYS A 212 0.02 18.83 1.64
C LYS A 212 0.23 19.51 0.28
N HIS A 213 1.04 18.89 -0.59
CA HIS A 213 1.43 19.44 -1.89
C HIS A 213 0.70 18.77 -3.06
N ASN A 214 -0.35 17.96 -2.81
CA ASN A 214 -1.10 17.21 -3.83
C ASN A 214 -0.19 16.36 -4.72
N ILE A 215 0.78 15.67 -4.12
CA ILE A 215 1.72 14.78 -4.77
C ILE A 215 1.28 13.34 -4.50
N GLU A 216 1.26 12.52 -5.54
CA GLU A 216 0.89 11.11 -5.46
C GLU A 216 2.10 10.26 -5.07
N LYS A 217 1.93 9.44 -4.04
CA LYS A 217 2.89 8.38 -3.71
C LYS A 217 2.78 7.25 -4.71
N ILE A 218 3.87 6.90 -5.37
CA ILE A 218 3.86 5.83 -6.35
C ILE A 218 4.22 4.50 -5.68
N LYS A 219 5.41 4.39 -5.12
CA LYS A 219 5.87 3.15 -4.47
C LYS A 219 7.11 3.36 -3.62
N ILE A 220 7.43 2.32 -2.87
CA ILE A 220 8.70 2.17 -2.17
C ILE A 220 9.49 1.05 -2.85
N ILE A 221 10.76 1.29 -3.13
CA ILE A 221 11.67 0.34 -3.77
C ILE A 221 12.86 0.14 -2.82
N GLY A 222 12.79 -0.90 -1.97
CA GLY A 222 13.78 -1.05 -0.91
C GLY A 222 13.70 0.09 0.11
N ASP A 223 14.73 0.89 0.16
CA ASP A 223 14.84 2.11 0.96
C ASP A 223 14.57 3.40 0.17
N SER A 224 14.25 3.28 -1.11
CA SER A 224 13.91 4.42 -1.96
C SER A 224 12.41 4.71 -1.93
N TYR A 225 12.06 5.99 -1.75
CA TYR A 225 10.68 6.47 -1.79
C TYR A 225 10.44 7.22 -3.11
N MET A 226 9.43 6.81 -3.86
CA MET A 226 9.08 7.39 -5.15
C MET A 226 7.69 8.02 -5.11
N CYS A 227 7.60 9.28 -5.55
CA CYS A 227 6.35 10.01 -5.68
C CYS A 227 6.37 10.90 -6.93
N ALA A 228 5.19 11.41 -7.33
CA ALA A 228 5.06 12.22 -8.54
C ALA A 228 3.98 13.29 -8.39
N GLY A 229 4.26 14.50 -8.85
CA GLY A 229 3.31 15.59 -9.01
C GLY A 229 2.77 15.67 -10.44
N GLY A 230 1.51 16.09 -10.59
CA GLY A 230 0.82 16.13 -11.89
C GLY A 230 0.07 14.84 -12.23
N LEU A 231 -0.13 13.97 -11.24
CA LEU A 231 -0.85 12.70 -11.31
C LEU A 231 -1.81 12.56 -10.12
N PRO A 232 -2.92 11.83 -10.28
CA PRO A 232 -3.55 11.40 -11.53
C PRO A 232 -4.23 12.56 -12.26
N VAL A 233 -4.27 13.73 -11.63
CA VAL A 233 -4.84 14.96 -12.15
C VAL A 233 -3.74 15.90 -12.62
N VAL A 234 -3.78 16.27 -13.88
CA VAL A 234 -2.81 17.21 -14.48
C VAL A 234 -2.94 18.59 -13.81
N ASN A 235 -1.80 19.17 -13.45
CA ASN A 235 -1.72 20.54 -12.98
C ASN A 235 -0.45 21.23 -13.54
N THR A 236 -0.39 22.55 -13.43
CA THR A 236 0.74 23.37 -13.90
C THR A 236 1.73 23.71 -12.79
N THR A 237 1.45 23.32 -11.56
CA THR A 237 2.26 23.64 -10.38
C THR A 237 3.14 22.47 -9.93
N ASN A 238 3.00 21.30 -10.57
CA ASN A 238 3.62 20.05 -10.13
C ASN A 238 5.12 20.16 -9.87
N ALA A 239 5.87 20.87 -10.72
CA ALA A 239 7.32 21.03 -10.50
C ALA A 239 7.62 21.86 -9.24
N THR A 240 6.88 22.95 -9.03
CA THR A 240 7.01 23.81 -7.85
C THR A 240 6.60 23.07 -6.58
N ASP A 241 5.50 22.31 -6.64
CA ASP A 241 4.96 21.55 -5.51
C ASP A 241 5.92 20.44 -5.07
N VAL A 242 6.48 19.70 -6.04
CA VAL A 242 7.45 18.63 -5.76
C VAL A 242 8.75 19.19 -5.19
N VAL A 243 9.25 20.33 -5.70
CA VAL A 243 10.45 20.97 -5.15
C VAL A 243 10.18 21.49 -3.73
N ASN A 244 9.02 22.09 -3.45
CA ASN A 244 8.64 22.50 -2.10
C ASN A 244 8.60 21.28 -1.15
N ALA A 245 7.96 20.20 -1.55
CA ALA A 245 7.91 18.97 -0.76
C ALA A 245 9.30 18.40 -0.51
N ALA A 246 10.17 18.41 -1.52
CA ALA A 246 11.56 17.96 -1.37
C ALA A 246 12.34 18.79 -0.34
N MET A 247 12.15 20.10 -0.35
CA MET A 247 12.78 20.99 0.64
C MET A 247 12.24 20.74 2.06
N GLU A 248 10.92 20.54 2.21
CA GLU A 248 10.32 20.17 3.50
C GLU A 248 10.82 18.80 3.99
N ILE A 249 10.95 17.83 3.09
CA ILE A 249 11.51 16.50 3.40
C ILE A 249 12.96 16.63 3.88
N GLN A 250 13.80 17.42 3.20
CA GLN A 250 15.17 17.67 3.65
C GLN A 250 15.22 18.35 5.00
N GLN A 251 14.37 19.34 5.24
CA GLN A 251 14.28 20.01 6.53
C GLN A 251 13.87 19.04 7.65
N PHE A 252 12.86 18.19 7.40
CA PHE A 252 12.47 17.13 8.33
C PHE A 252 13.66 16.20 8.63
N MET A 253 14.35 15.73 7.59
CA MET A 253 15.48 14.81 7.75
C MET A 253 16.64 15.45 8.54
N GLN A 254 16.94 16.72 8.33
CA GLN A 254 17.94 17.45 9.12
C GLN A 254 17.58 17.53 10.61
N GLN A 255 16.31 17.81 10.91
CA GLN A 255 15.81 17.84 12.30
C GLN A 255 15.87 16.44 12.93
N HIS A 256 15.41 15.44 12.20
CA HIS A 256 15.42 14.04 12.64
C HIS A 256 16.84 13.52 12.86
N LEU A 257 17.77 13.84 11.97
CA LEU A 257 19.20 13.53 12.11
C LEU A 257 19.79 14.14 13.37
N GLN A 258 19.50 15.42 13.64
CA GLN A 258 19.99 16.09 14.86
C GLN A 258 19.43 15.42 16.13
N GLN A 259 18.15 15.05 16.12
CA GLN A 259 17.55 14.33 17.24
C GLN A 259 18.22 12.98 17.46
N ARG A 260 18.38 12.17 16.41
CA ARG A 260 19.05 10.86 16.45
C ARG A 260 20.48 10.94 16.95
N LYS A 261 21.20 11.96 16.49
CA LYS A 261 22.58 12.24 16.94
C LYS A 261 22.64 12.54 18.44
N ASN A 262 21.70 13.32 18.96
CA ASN A 262 21.61 13.63 20.38
C ASN A 262 21.27 12.39 21.23
N GLU A 263 20.53 11.43 20.65
CA GLU A 263 20.20 10.15 21.27
C GLU A 263 21.30 9.09 21.13
N GLY A 264 22.41 9.39 20.44
CA GLY A 264 23.50 8.45 20.19
C GLY A 264 23.12 7.28 19.26
N LYS A 265 22.11 7.46 18.42
CA LYS A 265 21.59 6.44 17.49
C LYS A 265 22.19 6.62 16.09
N GLU A 266 22.17 5.53 15.31
CA GLU A 266 22.55 5.58 13.89
C GLU A 266 21.70 6.61 13.13
N ILE A 267 22.34 7.32 12.21
CA ILE A 267 21.74 8.43 11.46
C ILE A 267 21.52 8.03 10.00
N PHE A 268 20.40 8.49 9.46
CA PHE A 268 20.04 8.28 8.07
C PHE A 268 20.04 9.62 7.34
N GLU A 269 20.90 9.75 6.37
CA GLU A 269 20.92 10.89 5.43
C GLU A 269 20.26 10.45 4.13
N ILE A 270 19.55 11.37 3.46
CA ILE A 270 18.92 11.08 2.18
C ILE A 270 19.51 11.92 1.05
N ARG A 271 19.43 11.36 -0.14
CA ARG A 271 19.57 12.05 -1.41
C ARG A 271 18.21 12.22 -2.04
N ILE A 272 18.01 13.30 -2.76
CA ILE A 272 16.78 13.57 -3.50
C ILE A 272 17.12 13.91 -4.94
N GLY A 273 16.44 13.23 -5.87
CA GLY A 273 16.53 13.51 -7.30
C GLY A 273 15.16 13.79 -7.89
N ILE A 274 15.04 14.84 -8.71
CA ILE A 274 13.79 15.29 -9.31
C ILE A 274 13.97 15.50 -10.81
N ASN A 275 13.03 14.97 -11.59
CA ASN A 275 12.97 15.22 -13.02
C ASN A 275 11.54 15.43 -13.49
N THR A 276 11.36 16.34 -14.46
CA THR A 276 10.06 16.63 -15.06
C THR A 276 10.06 16.23 -16.53
N GLY A 277 9.01 15.56 -16.96
CA GLY A 277 8.82 15.14 -18.34
C GLY A 277 7.63 14.20 -18.53
N PRO A 278 7.47 13.62 -19.74
CA PRO A 278 6.36 12.73 -20.03
C PRO A 278 6.51 11.36 -19.35
N VAL A 279 5.35 10.80 -18.91
CA VAL A 279 5.25 9.45 -18.36
C VAL A 279 3.98 8.77 -18.86
N VAL A 280 3.96 7.46 -18.80
CA VAL A 280 2.73 6.66 -18.86
C VAL A 280 2.42 6.19 -17.46
N ALA A 281 1.19 6.41 -16.99
CA ALA A 281 0.74 6.00 -15.67
C ALA A 281 -0.47 5.06 -15.78
N GLY A 282 -0.53 4.05 -14.93
CA GLY A 282 -1.64 3.10 -14.96
C GLY A 282 -1.45 1.91 -14.02
N ILE A 283 -2.33 0.92 -14.17
CA ILE A 283 -2.26 -0.35 -13.46
C ILE A 283 -1.79 -1.43 -14.41
N VAL A 284 -0.80 -2.21 -14.00
CA VAL A 284 -0.32 -3.36 -14.76
C VAL A 284 -0.55 -4.65 -13.97
N GLY A 285 -1.08 -5.65 -14.68
CA GLY A 285 -1.42 -6.95 -14.11
C GLY A 285 -2.87 -7.05 -13.65
N VAL A 286 -3.28 -8.27 -13.32
CA VAL A 286 -4.65 -8.60 -12.89
C VAL A 286 -4.75 -9.00 -11.42
N LYS A 287 -3.61 -9.11 -10.74
CA LYS A 287 -3.51 -9.43 -9.31
C LYS A 287 -2.57 -8.44 -8.64
N LYS A 288 -2.91 -8.04 -7.41
CA LYS A 288 -2.12 -7.08 -6.64
C LYS A 288 -1.97 -5.77 -7.39
N PHE A 289 -3.08 -5.13 -7.65
CA PHE A 289 -3.11 -3.82 -8.29
C PHE A 289 -2.12 -2.86 -7.64
N ALA A 290 -1.27 -2.28 -8.47
CA ALA A 290 -0.39 -1.19 -8.07
C ALA A 290 -0.45 -0.13 -9.17
N TYR A 291 -0.77 1.10 -8.77
CA TYR A 291 -0.62 2.24 -9.66
C TYR A 291 0.87 2.55 -9.78
N ASP A 292 1.35 2.60 -11.00
CA ASP A 292 2.77 2.84 -11.26
C ASP A 292 2.94 3.76 -12.49
N ILE A 293 4.16 4.26 -12.67
CA ILE A 293 4.53 5.14 -13.78
C ILE A 293 5.76 4.63 -14.51
N TRP A 294 5.77 4.83 -15.82
CA TRP A 294 6.86 4.39 -16.71
C TRP A 294 7.28 5.52 -17.65
N GLY A 295 8.54 5.50 -18.00
CA GLY A 295 9.13 6.41 -18.96
C GLY A 295 10.56 6.81 -18.60
N ASP A 296 11.25 7.45 -19.56
CA ASP A 296 12.60 7.97 -19.35
C ASP A 296 12.66 8.99 -18.21
N THR A 297 11.57 9.73 -18.01
CA THR A 297 11.43 10.69 -16.89
C THR A 297 11.70 10.07 -15.54
N VAL A 298 11.20 8.85 -15.32
CA VAL A 298 11.39 8.08 -14.09
C VAL A 298 12.86 7.67 -13.93
N ASN A 299 13.45 7.14 -14.99
CA ASN A 299 14.84 6.70 -14.99
C ASN A 299 15.83 7.85 -14.75
N ILE A 300 15.54 9.02 -15.31
CA ILE A 300 16.36 10.23 -15.12
C ILE A 300 16.25 10.70 -13.66
N ALA A 301 15.03 10.74 -13.08
CA ALA A 301 14.83 11.12 -11.68
C ALA A 301 15.62 10.23 -10.72
N SER A 302 15.60 8.91 -10.93
CA SER A 302 16.38 7.95 -10.15
C SER A 302 17.90 8.18 -10.28
N ARG A 303 18.40 8.50 -11.49
CA ARG A 303 19.81 8.83 -11.71
C ARG A 303 20.23 10.15 -11.05
N LEU A 304 19.34 11.15 -11.06
CA LEU A 304 19.58 12.41 -10.37
C LEU A 304 19.67 12.18 -8.86
N GLU A 305 18.83 11.30 -8.31
CA GLU A 305 18.95 10.88 -6.90
C GLU A 305 20.33 10.23 -6.66
N SER A 306 20.67 9.18 -7.40
CA SER A 306 21.92 8.43 -7.19
C SER A 306 23.18 9.27 -7.38
N SER A 307 23.11 10.29 -8.25
CA SER A 307 24.19 11.27 -8.48
C SER A 307 24.10 12.47 -7.52
N GLY A 308 23.06 12.52 -6.69
CA GLY A 308 22.84 13.59 -5.73
C GLY A 308 23.82 13.56 -4.56
N GLU A 309 23.76 14.61 -3.77
CA GLU A 309 24.48 14.73 -2.50
C GLU A 309 23.49 14.71 -1.33
N THR A 310 23.90 14.14 -0.21
CA THR A 310 23.08 14.14 1.00
C THR A 310 22.80 15.57 1.47
N GLY A 311 21.58 15.81 1.93
CA GLY A 311 21.16 17.13 2.39
C GLY A 311 20.84 18.12 1.26
N LYS A 312 20.98 17.69 -0.02
CA LYS A 312 20.68 18.51 -1.21
C LYS A 312 19.51 17.97 -2.00
N VAL A 313 18.82 18.88 -2.70
CA VAL A 313 17.78 18.55 -3.69
C VAL A 313 18.38 18.72 -5.07
N ASN A 314 18.56 17.61 -5.81
CA ASN A 314 19.14 17.59 -7.13
C ASN A 314 18.05 17.53 -8.20
N ILE A 315 18.01 18.50 -9.09
CA ILE A 315 16.98 18.62 -10.12
C ILE A 315 17.60 18.60 -11.53
N SER A 316 16.85 18.12 -12.52
CA SER A 316 17.24 18.21 -13.93
C SER A 316 17.10 19.62 -14.51
N GLY A 317 17.73 19.84 -15.66
CA GLY A 317 17.53 21.06 -16.45
C GLY A 317 16.06 21.29 -16.84
N SER A 318 15.30 20.24 -17.17
CA SER A 318 13.86 20.35 -17.47
C SER A 318 13.05 20.82 -16.27
N THR A 319 13.37 20.34 -15.06
CA THR A 319 12.73 20.80 -13.83
C THR A 319 13.17 22.24 -13.50
N TYR A 320 14.48 22.54 -13.66
CA TYR A 320 15.02 23.88 -13.43
C TYR A 320 14.27 24.96 -14.23
N GLU A 321 14.03 24.75 -15.52
CA GLU A 321 13.32 25.70 -16.36
C GLU A 321 11.91 26.04 -15.84
N LEU A 322 11.25 25.12 -15.14
CA LEU A 322 9.92 25.30 -14.58
C LEU A 322 9.91 26.00 -13.21
N VAL A 323 11.06 26.02 -12.52
CA VAL A 323 11.12 26.51 -11.13
C VAL A 323 12.10 27.66 -10.90
N LYS A 324 12.93 28.02 -11.88
CA LYS A 324 14.01 29.02 -11.78
C LYS A 324 13.56 30.41 -11.30
N ASP A 325 12.30 30.78 -11.57
CA ASP A 325 11.75 32.06 -11.15
C ASP A 325 11.24 32.05 -9.69
N LYS A 326 11.27 30.89 -9.04
CA LYS A 326 10.76 30.68 -7.67
C LYS A 326 11.81 30.17 -6.69
N PHE A 327 12.90 29.58 -7.23
CA PHE A 327 13.95 28.98 -6.42
C PHE A 327 15.32 29.38 -6.91
N ASN A 328 16.19 29.68 -5.94
CA ASN A 328 17.63 29.84 -6.20
C ASN A 328 18.23 28.46 -6.45
N CYS A 329 18.84 28.28 -7.61
CA CYS A 329 19.42 27.00 -8.02
C CYS A 329 20.87 27.21 -8.49
N THR A 330 21.75 26.29 -8.11
CA THR A 330 23.17 26.29 -8.50
C THR A 330 23.41 25.16 -9.49
N HIS A 331 23.92 25.50 -10.69
CA HIS A 331 24.34 24.49 -11.67
C HIS A 331 25.51 23.67 -11.13
N ARG A 332 25.41 22.33 -11.20
CA ARG A 332 26.44 21.43 -10.65
C ARG A 332 27.11 20.52 -11.68
N GLY A 333 26.92 20.76 -12.94
CA GLY A 333 27.46 19.93 -14.01
C GLY A 333 26.41 19.03 -14.65
N LYS A 334 26.86 17.97 -15.31
CA LYS A 334 26.03 17.10 -16.14
C LYS A 334 26.15 15.64 -15.73
N ILE A 335 25.09 14.89 -16.00
CA ILE A 335 25.04 13.43 -15.84
C ILE A 335 24.79 12.77 -17.20
N GLN A 336 25.43 11.66 -17.45
CA GLN A 336 25.16 10.83 -18.62
C GLN A 336 23.85 10.08 -18.47
N ALA A 337 22.88 10.38 -19.33
CA ALA A 337 21.65 9.60 -19.43
C ALA A 337 21.73 8.67 -20.64
N LYS A 338 21.51 7.36 -20.40
CA LYS A 338 21.55 6.35 -21.46
C LYS A 338 20.58 6.74 -22.59
N ASN A 339 21.08 6.85 -23.83
CA ASN A 339 20.35 7.22 -25.05
C ASN A 339 19.79 8.67 -25.09
N LYS A 340 20.17 9.55 -24.15
CA LYS A 340 19.71 10.96 -24.09
C LYS A 340 20.87 11.96 -24.07
N GLY A 341 22.11 11.47 -23.98
CA GLY A 341 23.29 12.33 -23.87
C GLY A 341 23.44 12.90 -22.43
N GLU A 342 24.00 14.08 -22.37
CA GLU A 342 24.24 14.77 -21.11
C GLU A 342 23.01 15.57 -20.66
N ILE A 343 22.67 15.47 -19.39
CA ILE A 343 21.58 16.22 -18.76
C ILE A 343 22.17 17.13 -17.69
N ASP A 344 21.86 18.42 -17.76
CA ASP A 344 22.26 19.40 -16.76
C ASP A 344 21.59 19.11 -15.41
N MET A 345 22.37 19.29 -14.35
CA MET A 345 21.93 19.14 -12.97
C MET A 345 22.06 20.44 -12.21
N TYR A 346 21.10 20.68 -11.30
CA TYR A 346 21.09 21.85 -10.43
C TYR A 346 20.78 21.44 -9.00
N PHE A 347 21.44 22.07 -8.04
CA PHE A 347 20.99 22.02 -6.65
C PHE A 347 20.03 23.16 -6.35
N VAL A 348 18.92 22.84 -5.70
CA VAL A 348 18.00 23.85 -5.14
C VAL A 348 18.55 24.31 -3.81
N GLU A 349 18.88 25.61 -3.70
CA GLU A 349 19.45 26.19 -2.49
C GLU A 349 18.38 26.81 -1.58
N GLY A 350 17.25 27.24 -2.12
CA GLY A 350 16.14 27.81 -1.38
C GLY A 350 15.16 28.55 -2.24
N ARG A 351 14.11 29.05 -1.63
CA ARG A 351 13.10 29.86 -2.29
C ARG A 351 13.61 31.30 -2.45
N ILE A 352 13.25 31.93 -3.60
CA ILE A 352 13.54 33.36 -3.83
C ILE A 352 12.70 34.23 -2.93
#